data_8c284ad72bfe4c9f776d501ba7ade641
#
_entry.id   8c284ad72bfe4c9f776d501ba7ade641
#
_cell.length_a   1.000
_cell.length_b   1.000
_cell.length_c   1.000
_cell.angle_alpha   90.00
_cell.angle_beta   90.00
_cell.angle_gamma   90.00
#
_symmetry.space_group_name_H-M   'P 1'
#
loop_
_entity.id
_entity.type
_entity.pdbx_description
1 polymer ?
#
loop_
_entity_poly.entity_id
_entity_poly.type
_entity_poly.pdbx_seq_one_letter_code
_entity_poly.pdbx_strand_id
1 'polypeptide(L)'
;MRKYVFCRLAKKYLKKHPNATIINLGCGADDSFPEVDNGKCRWINLDLPDIISAREKIFTLRDREKNVAMSVFDTKWFDEVETAPEDGLFAICGGVLYYFDEKKNREILTAMAERFPDGGICFDAVNSMGMKRSNSVVKKSGNSDSMLVFPIEDAEKELLPWSDRFAKVVNHKLPDVLLKSKSISWMTKFILKMGVRMRTMQFVEISFK
;
A
#
# COMPACT_ATOMS: atom_id res chain seq x y z
N MET A 1 8.84 3.08 8.97
CA MET A 1 9.13 3.81 7.72
C MET A 1 7.98 3.68 6.73
N ARG A 2 7.57 2.48 6.31
CA ARG A 2 6.42 2.21 5.42
C ARG A 2 5.17 2.96 5.89
N LYS A 3 4.70 2.70 7.12
CA LYS A 3 3.57 3.38 7.75
C LYS A 3 3.63 4.92 7.59
N TYR A 4 4.77 5.53 7.90
CA TYR A 4 4.93 6.99 7.77
C TYR A 4 4.71 7.50 6.35
N VAL A 5 5.25 6.80 5.33
CA VAL A 5 5.07 7.20 3.92
C VAL A 5 3.60 7.08 3.53
N PHE A 6 2.97 5.96 3.85
CA PHE A 6 1.58 5.68 3.50
C PHE A 6 0.61 6.63 4.19
N CYS A 7 0.75 6.85 5.49
CA CYS A 7 -0.07 7.84 6.22
C CYS A 7 0.09 9.25 5.63
N ARG A 8 1.30 9.64 5.24
CA ARG A 8 1.54 10.94 4.60
C ARG A 8 0.83 11.07 3.26
N LEU A 9 0.83 10.02 2.43
CA LEU A 9 0.16 10.01 1.13
C LEU A 9 -1.36 10.01 1.30
N ALA A 10 -1.90 9.20 2.21
CA ALA A 10 -3.32 9.21 2.56
C ALA A 10 -3.77 10.60 3.06
N LYS A 11 -3.01 11.22 3.98
CA LYS A 11 -3.30 12.59 4.44
C LYS A 11 -3.22 13.62 3.30
N LYS A 12 -2.31 13.45 2.35
CA LYS A 12 -2.22 14.32 1.17
C LYS A 12 -3.46 14.18 0.29
N TYR A 13 -3.96 12.96 0.10
CA TYR A 13 -5.20 12.69 -0.62
C TYR A 13 -6.40 13.30 0.09
N LEU A 14 -6.54 13.10 1.40
CA LEU A 14 -7.62 13.65 2.23
C LEU A 14 -7.69 15.18 2.26
N LYS A 15 -6.60 15.89 1.96
CA LYS A 15 -6.65 17.36 1.81
C LYS A 15 -7.48 17.80 0.61
N LYS A 16 -7.57 16.97 -0.43
CA LYS A 16 -8.36 17.24 -1.65
C LYS A 16 -9.74 16.59 -1.55
N HIS A 17 -9.84 15.44 -0.93
CA HIS A 17 -11.03 14.60 -0.80
C HIS A 17 -11.30 14.32 0.69
N PRO A 18 -11.79 15.30 1.47
CA PRO A 18 -11.87 15.18 2.92
C PRO A 18 -12.81 14.09 3.43
N ASN A 19 -13.83 13.71 2.64
CA ASN A 19 -14.78 12.66 2.97
C ASN A 19 -14.41 11.29 2.38
N ALA A 20 -13.25 11.17 1.73
CA ALA A 20 -12.86 9.96 1.04
C ALA A 20 -12.81 8.73 1.95
N THR A 21 -12.96 7.58 1.32
CA THR A 21 -12.67 6.31 1.97
C THR A 21 -11.19 5.96 1.78
N ILE A 22 -10.49 5.69 2.87
CA ILE A 22 -9.17 5.12 2.86
C ILE A 22 -9.31 3.61 3.10
N ILE A 23 -8.72 2.79 2.23
CA ILE A 23 -8.73 1.35 2.40
C ILE A 23 -7.30 0.82 2.61
N ASN A 24 -7.12 0.04 3.69
CA ASN A 24 -5.86 -0.62 4.01
C ASN A 24 -5.93 -2.08 3.52
N LEU A 25 -5.35 -2.33 2.36
CA LEU A 25 -5.34 -3.63 1.68
C LEU A 25 -4.23 -4.52 2.25
N GLY A 26 -4.59 -5.70 2.78
CA GLY A 26 -3.67 -6.56 3.52
C GLY A 26 -3.25 -5.89 4.83
N CYS A 27 -4.23 -5.46 5.62
CA CYS A 27 -4.01 -4.60 6.78
C CYS A 27 -3.26 -5.28 7.93
N GLY A 28 -3.32 -6.61 8.06
CA GLY A 28 -2.71 -7.33 9.16
C GLY A 28 -3.05 -6.71 10.52
N ALA A 29 -2.03 -6.50 11.32
CA ALA A 29 -2.11 -5.83 12.63
C ALA A 29 -1.79 -4.32 12.56
N ASP A 30 -1.88 -3.69 11.37
CA ASP A 30 -1.65 -2.24 11.26
C ASP A 30 -2.82 -1.43 11.85
N ASP A 31 -2.51 -0.44 12.67
CA ASP A 31 -3.45 0.52 13.26
C ASP A 31 -3.04 1.94 12.86
N SER A 32 -3.21 2.24 11.57
CA SER A 32 -2.85 3.55 11.00
C SER A 32 -4.01 4.54 10.98
N PHE A 33 -5.24 4.11 11.17
CA PHE A 33 -6.41 5.00 11.11
C PHE A 33 -6.29 6.21 12.02
N PRO A 34 -5.96 6.10 13.32
CA PRO A 34 -5.86 7.27 14.20
C PRO A 34 -4.84 8.32 13.74
N GLU A 35 -3.80 7.88 13.03
CA GLU A 35 -2.79 8.78 12.48
C GLU A 35 -3.30 9.51 11.24
N VAL A 36 -4.19 8.90 10.45
CA VAL A 36 -4.67 9.45 9.17
C VAL A 36 -5.97 10.23 9.34
N ASP A 37 -6.78 9.89 10.33
CA ASP A 37 -8.13 10.43 10.54
C ASP A 37 -8.17 11.96 10.57
N ASN A 38 -9.03 12.53 9.72
CA ASN A 38 -9.31 13.96 9.63
C ASN A 38 -10.67 14.35 10.22
N GLY A 39 -11.33 13.42 10.92
CA GLY A 39 -12.67 13.59 11.51
C GLY A 39 -13.83 13.38 10.52
N LYS A 40 -13.57 13.11 9.23
CA LYS A 40 -14.58 12.97 8.17
C LYS A 40 -14.40 11.73 7.32
N CYS A 41 -13.16 11.30 7.06
CA CYS A 41 -12.87 10.15 6.21
C CYS A 41 -13.40 8.85 6.81
N ARG A 42 -13.72 7.89 5.95
CA ARG A 42 -13.98 6.50 6.31
C ARG A 42 -12.72 5.68 6.20
N TRP A 43 -12.62 4.61 6.97
CA TRP A 43 -11.49 3.71 6.94
C TRP A 43 -11.95 2.26 6.84
N ILE A 44 -11.38 1.52 5.89
CA ILE A 44 -11.63 0.09 5.73
C ILE A 44 -10.32 -0.67 5.95
N ASN A 45 -10.34 -1.66 6.84
CA ASN A 45 -9.30 -2.66 6.98
C ASN A 45 -9.72 -3.91 6.20
N LEU A 46 -8.97 -4.28 5.19
CA LEU A 46 -9.26 -5.46 4.38
C LEU A 46 -8.11 -6.46 4.47
N ASP A 47 -8.44 -7.69 4.83
CA ASP A 47 -7.51 -8.82 4.85
C ASP A 47 -8.28 -10.15 4.79
N LEU A 48 -7.56 -11.26 4.72
CA LEU A 48 -8.14 -12.59 4.75
C LEU A 48 -8.95 -12.83 6.03
N PRO A 49 -9.99 -13.69 6.00
CA PRO A 49 -10.92 -13.88 7.12
C PRO A 49 -10.25 -14.26 8.44
N ASP A 50 -9.21 -15.09 8.40
CA ASP A 50 -8.44 -15.50 9.57
C ASP A 50 -7.65 -14.34 10.18
N ILE A 51 -7.09 -13.46 9.34
CA ILE A 51 -6.37 -12.25 9.76
C ILE A 51 -7.32 -11.24 10.39
N ILE A 52 -8.48 -10.99 9.75
CA ILE A 52 -9.50 -10.09 10.32
C ILE A 52 -10.02 -10.63 11.65
N SER A 53 -10.30 -11.94 11.75
CA SER A 53 -10.71 -12.56 13.01
C SER A 53 -9.65 -12.42 14.12
N ALA A 54 -8.37 -12.52 13.78
CA ALA A 54 -7.28 -12.27 14.72
C ALA A 54 -7.18 -10.79 15.12
N ARG A 55 -7.36 -9.89 14.15
CA ARG A 55 -7.36 -8.43 14.35
C ARG A 55 -8.45 -7.98 15.32
N GLU A 56 -9.66 -8.51 15.22
CA GLU A 56 -10.81 -8.17 16.06
C GLU A 56 -10.63 -8.57 17.54
N LYS A 57 -9.73 -9.51 17.81
CA LYS A 57 -9.34 -9.84 19.19
C LYS A 57 -8.38 -8.83 19.81
N ILE A 58 -7.71 -8.02 18.99
CA ILE A 58 -6.66 -7.09 19.42
C ILE A 58 -7.15 -5.64 19.40
N PHE A 59 -7.95 -5.28 18.38
CA PHE A 59 -8.39 -3.91 18.14
C PHE A 59 -9.91 -3.80 18.22
N THR A 60 -10.40 -2.77 18.91
CA THR A 60 -11.79 -2.36 18.84
C THR A 60 -11.96 -1.36 17.69
N LEU A 61 -12.96 -1.56 16.83
CA LEU A 61 -13.28 -0.62 15.76
C LEU A 61 -13.70 0.73 16.34
N ARG A 62 -13.26 1.78 15.68
CA ARG A 62 -13.65 3.16 15.96
C ARG A 62 -14.81 3.59 15.07
N ASP A 63 -15.43 4.74 15.39
CA ASP A 63 -16.36 5.36 14.46
C ASP A 63 -15.73 5.55 13.08
N ARG A 64 -16.46 5.28 12.02
CA ARG A 64 -16.04 5.36 10.62
C ARG A 64 -14.95 4.35 10.22
N GLU A 65 -14.69 3.34 11.03
CA GLU A 65 -13.78 2.22 10.76
C GLU A 65 -14.58 0.93 10.51
N LYS A 66 -14.20 0.16 9.49
CA LYS A 66 -14.85 -1.10 9.12
C LYS A 66 -13.79 -2.16 8.83
N ASN A 67 -14.04 -3.40 9.22
CA ASN A 67 -13.27 -4.58 8.81
C ASN A 67 -13.98 -5.30 7.67
N VAL A 68 -13.23 -5.73 6.65
CA VAL A 68 -13.72 -6.51 5.51
C VAL A 68 -12.86 -7.76 5.38
N ALA A 69 -13.49 -8.92 5.56
CA ALA A 69 -12.84 -10.24 5.56
C ALA A 69 -12.85 -10.84 4.14
N MET A 70 -11.99 -10.33 3.26
CA MET A 70 -11.88 -10.75 1.86
C MET A 70 -10.44 -10.72 1.37
N SER A 71 -10.16 -11.47 0.30
CA SER A 71 -8.88 -11.34 -0.41
C SER A 71 -8.80 -9.99 -1.12
N VAL A 72 -7.61 -9.37 -1.13
CA VAL A 72 -7.32 -8.16 -1.93
C VAL A 72 -7.65 -8.36 -3.42
N PHE A 73 -7.54 -9.59 -3.92
CA PHE A 73 -7.79 -9.95 -5.32
C PHE A 73 -9.23 -10.37 -5.64
N ASP A 74 -10.14 -10.36 -4.66
CA ASP A 74 -11.57 -10.58 -4.89
C ASP A 74 -12.26 -9.21 -5.05
N THR A 75 -12.60 -8.84 -6.28
CA THR A 75 -13.21 -7.53 -6.59
C THR A 75 -14.56 -7.27 -5.91
N LYS A 76 -15.18 -8.28 -5.28
CA LYS A 76 -16.40 -8.09 -4.50
C LYS A 76 -16.23 -7.11 -3.34
N TRP A 77 -15.01 -6.92 -2.82
CA TRP A 77 -14.79 -5.90 -1.79
C TRP A 77 -15.06 -4.47 -2.29
N PHE A 78 -15.11 -4.25 -3.62
CA PHE A 78 -15.49 -2.95 -4.17
C PHE A 78 -16.90 -2.53 -3.74
N ASP A 79 -17.80 -3.49 -3.55
CA ASP A 79 -19.18 -3.24 -3.12
C ASP A 79 -19.27 -2.93 -1.62
N GLU A 80 -18.22 -3.26 -0.85
CA GLU A 80 -18.10 -2.90 0.56
C GLU A 80 -17.66 -1.45 0.78
N VAL A 81 -17.25 -0.76 -0.30
CA VAL A 81 -16.84 0.64 -0.26
C VAL A 81 -18.06 1.54 -0.39
N GLU A 82 -18.59 1.95 0.75
CA GLU A 82 -19.71 2.89 0.85
C GLU A 82 -19.20 4.32 0.70
N THR A 83 -18.90 4.74 -0.53
CA THR A 83 -18.45 6.11 -0.82
C THR A 83 -19.18 6.64 -2.06
N ALA A 84 -19.58 7.90 -2.01
CA ALA A 84 -20.05 8.59 -3.20
C ALA A 84 -18.87 8.75 -4.18
N PRO A 85 -19.09 8.66 -5.51
CA PRO A 85 -17.99 8.79 -6.48
C PRO A 85 -17.15 10.05 -6.27
N GLU A 86 -17.78 11.17 -5.93
CA GLU A 86 -17.14 12.46 -5.68
C GLU A 86 -16.29 12.51 -4.41
N ASP A 87 -16.55 11.64 -3.43
CA ASP A 87 -15.77 11.57 -2.19
C ASP A 87 -14.40 10.93 -2.42
N GLY A 88 -14.30 10.01 -3.39
CA GLY A 88 -13.07 9.35 -3.79
C GLY A 88 -12.60 8.21 -2.87
N LEU A 89 -11.65 7.44 -3.37
CA LEU A 89 -11.03 6.33 -2.65
C LEU A 89 -9.50 6.39 -2.77
N PHE A 90 -8.80 6.19 -1.66
CA PHE A 90 -7.36 6.00 -1.68
C PHE A 90 -6.96 4.72 -0.94
N ALA A 91 -6.29 3.82 -1.64
CA ALA A 91 -5.81 2.57 -1.07
C ALA A 91 -4.36 2.69 -0.55
N ILE A 92 -4.09 2.05 0.56
CA ILE A 92 -2.73 1.75 1.01
C ILE A 92 -2.56 0.22 1.01
N CYS A 93 -1.45 -0.27 0.44
CA CYS A 93 -1.20 -1.69 0.29
C CYS A 93 0.26 -2.00 0.65
N GLY A 94 0.48 -2.41 1.88
CA GLY A 94 1.83 -2.58 2.41
C GLY A 94 2.22 -4.03 2.63
N GLY A 95 3.21 -4.52 1.88
CA GLY A 95 3.72 -5.86 2.09
C GLY A 95 2.89 -6.96 1.44
N VAL A 96 2.21 -6.68 0.34
CA VAL A 96 1.28 -7.61 -0.30
C VAL A 96 1.65 -7.89 -1.76
N LEU A 97 1.69 -6.86 -2.62
CA LEU A 97 1.71 -7.05 -4.08
C LEU A 97 2.92 -7.85 -4.58
N TYR A 98 4.08 -7.71 -3.99
CA TYR A 98 5.28 -8.41 -4.44
C TYR A 98 5.27 -9.93 -4.17
N TYR A 99 4.28 -10.47 -3.45
CA TYR A 99 4.08 -11.92 -3.29
C TYR A 99 3.25 -12.54 -4.40
N PHE A 100 2.64 -11.74 -5.27
CA PHE A 100 1.77 -12.18 -6.35
C PHE A 100 2.36 -11.82 -7.70
N ASP A 101 2.02 -12.61 -8.72
CA ASP A 101 2.52 -12.40 -10.08
C ASP A 101 1.99 -11.10 -10.71
N GLU A 102 2.63 -10.69 -11.81
CA GLU A 102 2.26 -9.49 -12.55
C GLU A 102 0.81 -9.50 -13.02
N LYS A 103 0.32 -10.66 -13.49
CA LYS A 103 -1.04 -10.80 -14.02
C LYS A 103 -2.08 -10.45 -12.97
N LYS A 104 -1.99 -11.05 -11.77
CA LYS A 104 -2.90 -10.76 -10.65
C LYS A 104 -2.82 -9.30 -10.20
N ASN A 105 -1.61 -8.77 -10.09
CA ASN A 105 -1.41 -7.38 -9.72
C ASN A 105 -2.00 -6.42 -10.76
N ARG A 106 -1.82 -6.71 -12.04
CA ARG A 106 -2.40 -5.91 -13.13
C ARG A 106 -3.92 -5.97 -13.09
N GLU A 107 -4.51 -7.15 -12.97
CA GLU A 107 -5.96 -7.33 -12.91
C GLU A 107 -6.60 -6.49 -11.80
N ILE A 108 -6.10 -6.58 -10.56
CA ILE A 108 -6.70 -5.83 -9.45
C ILE A 108 -6.47 -4.32 -9.58
N LEU A 109 -5.28 -3.87 -9.97
CA LEU A 109 -4.97 -2.45 -10.07
C LEU A 109 -5.75 -1.76 -11.20
N THR A 110 -5.95 -2.45 -12.33
CA THR A 110 -6.78 -1.94 -13.44
C THR A 110 -8.25 -1.91 -13.07
N ALA A 111 -8.77 -2.98 -12.44
CA ALA A 111 -10.15 -3.01 -11.96
C ALA A 111 -10.44 -1.91 -10.92
N MET A 112 -9.48 -1.62 -10.01
CA MET A 112 -9.61 -0.50 -9.08
C MET A 112 -9.70 0.85 -9.81
N ALA A 113 -8.88 1.06 -10.84
CA ALA A 113 -8.89 2.31 -11.60
C ALA A 113 -10.17 2.50 -12.42
N GLU A 114 -10.78 1.43 -12.88
CA GLU A 114 -12.09 1.47 -13.55
C GLU A 114 -13.23 1.76 -12.57
N ARG A 115 -13.19 1.17 -11.38
CA ARG A 115 -14.26 1.27 -10.39
C ARG A 115 -14.25 2.57 -9.58
N PHE A 116 -13.06 3.15 -9.36
CA PHE A 116 -12.86 4.31 -8.49
C PHE A 116 -12.13 5.45 -9.22
N PRO A 117 -12.83 6.19 -10.09
CA PRO A 117 -12.25 7.35 -10.78
C PRO A 117 -11.79 8.40 -9.75
N ASP A 118 -10.76 9.19 -10.12
CA ASP A 118 -10.08 10.15 -9.25
C ASP A 118 -9.47 9.55 -7.96
N GLY A 119 -9.51 8.23 -7.84
CA GLY A 119 -8.91 7.50 -6.75
C GLY A 119 -7.40 7.30 -6.90
N GLY A 120 -6.87 6.42 -6.06
CA GLY A 120 -5.46 6.05 -6.15
C GLY A 120 -5.06 4.97 -5.16
N ILE A 121 -3.85 4.48 -5.33
CA ILE A 121 -3.24 3.49 -4.44
C ILE A 121 -1.79 3.83 -4.19
N CYS A 122 -1.30 3.59 -2.97
CA CYS A 122 0.13 3.52 -2.70
C CYS A 122 0.52 2.16 -2.13
N PHE A 123 1.66 1.65 -2.56
CA PHE A 123 2.19 0.36 -2.13
C PHE A 123 3.72 0.38 -2.09
N ASP A 124 4.31 -0.58 -1.39
CA ASP A 124 5.75 -0.79 -1.43
C ASP A 124 6.13 -1.85 -2.46
N ALA A 125 7.28 -1.63 -3.10
CA ALA A 125 7.83 -2.50 -4.13
C ALA A 125 9.33 -2.68 -3.95
N VAL A 126 9.89 -3.67 -4.63
CA VAL A 126 11.32 -3.96 -4.70
C VAL A 126 11.71 -4.21 -6.15
N ASN A 127 12.97 -3.92 -6.51
CA ASN A 127 13.49 -4.35 -7.79
C ASN A 127 14.05 -5.79 -7.72
N SER A 128 14.52 -6.32 -8.85
CA SER A 128 15.09 -7.68 -8.94
C SER A 128 16.24 -7.91 -7.95
N MET A 129 17.06 -6.89 -7.69
CA MET A 129 18.13 -7.00 -6.69
C MET A 129 17.57 -7.11 -5.27
N GLY A 130 16.60 -6.25 -4.91
CA GLY A 130 15.92 -6.29 -3.63
C GLY A 130 15.17 -7.60 -3.42
N MET A 131 14.48 -8.10 -4.45
CA MET A 131 13.82 -9.39 -4.45
C MET A 131 14.80 -10.55 -4.21
N LYS A 132 15.90 -10.63 -4.96
CA LYS A 132 16.92 -11.68 -4.78
C LYS A 132 17.47 -11.67 -3.36
N ARG A 133 17.76 -10.49 -2.82
CA ARG A 133 18.27 -10.34 -1.44
C ARG A 133 17.23 -10.80 -0.42
N SER A 134 15.98 -10.37 -0.53
CA SER A 134 14.91 -10.79 0.37
C SER A 134 14.68 -12.29 0.31
N ASN A 135 14.60 -12.85 -0.90
CA ASN A 135 14.40 -14.28 -1.11
C ASN A 135 15.56 -15.13 -0.58
N SER A 136 16.80 -14.61 -0.61
CA SER A 136 17.95 -15.29 0.01
C SER A 136 17.82 -15.38 1.54
N VAL A 137 17.24 -14.37 2.19
CA VAL A 137 16.96 -14.39 3.64
C VAL A 137 15.82 -15.35 3.96
N VAL A 138 14.73 -15.28 3.18
CA VAL A 138 13.56 -16.17 3.32
C VAL A 138 13.95 -17.64 3.17
N LYS A 139 14.76 -18.00 2.17
CA LYS A 139 15.27 -19.36 2.00
C LYS A 139 16.07 -19.87 3.23
N LYS A 140 16.87 -19.00 3.83
CA LYS A 140 17.64 -19.35 5.03
C LYS A 140 16.78 -19.58 6.27
N SER A 141 15.59 -18.94 6.33
CA SER A 141 14.62 -19.15 7.43
C SER A 141 13.72 -20.38 7.24
N GLY A 142 13.83 -21.09 6.11
CA GLY A 142 13.03 -22.28 5.83
C GLY A 142 11.58 -22.00 5.38
N ASN A 143 11.18 -20.73 5.22
CA ASN A 143 9.83 -20.32 4.84
C ASN A 143 9.75 -20.02 3.33
N SER A 144 9.80 -21.06 2.49
CA SER A 144 9.77 -20.91 1.03
C SER A 144 8.48 -20.30 0.47
N ASP A 145 7.38 -20.36 1.22
CA ASP A 145 6.06 -19.89 0.76
C ASP A 145 5.93 -18.35 0.77
N SER A 146 6.87 -17.67 1.43
CA SER A 146 6.90 -16.21 1.54
C SER A 146 7.91 -15.56 0.59
N MET A 147 8.21 -16.20 -0.55
CA MET A 147 9.12 -15.63 -1.53
C MET A 147 8.44 -14.53 -2.36
N LEU A 148 9.19 -13.46 -2.59
CA LEU A 148 8.77 -12.39 -3.49
C LEU A 148 8.91 -12.87 -4.94
N VAL A 149 7.92 -12.54 -5.78
CA VAL A 149 7.87 -12.98 -7.18
C VAL A 149 7.69 -11.82 -8.17
N PHE A 150 7.31 -10.63 -7.69
CA PHE A 150 7.01 -9.48 -8.55
C PHE A 150 7.99 -8.31 -8.26
N PRO A 151 9.11 -8.21 -8.99
CA PRO A 151 9.99 -7.06 -8.95
C PRO A 151 9.51 -5.95 -9.88
N ILE A 152 9.80 -4.68 -9.54
CA ILE A 152 9.56 -3.50 -10.35
C ILE A 152 10.87 -2.73 -10.47
N GLU A 153 11.41 -2.59 -11.69
CA GLU A 153 12.65 -1.83 -11.93
C GLU A 153 12.39 -0.33 -12.09
N ASP A 154 11.34 0.02 -12.85
CA ASP A 154 10.90 1.39 -13.08
C ASP A 154 9.38 1.47 -13.06
N ALA A 155 8.81 1.86 -11.92
CA ALA A 155 7.37 1.82 -11.71
C ALA A 155 6.58 2.62 -12.75
N GLU A 156 7.07 3.79 -13.18
CA GLU A 156 6.36 4.60 -14.18
C GLU A 156 6.32 3.91 -15.54
N LYS A 157 7.47 3.42 -16.00
CA LYS A 157 7.58 2.76 -17.31
C LYS A 157 6.83 1.43 -17.38
N GLU A 158 6.81 0.67 -16.28
CA GLU A 158 6.23 -0.66 -16.25
C GLU A 158 4.75 -0.65 -15.97
N LEU A 159 4.28 0.21 -15.04
CA LEU A 159 2.89 0.18 -14.59
C LEU A 159 1.99 1.14 -15.36
N LEU A 160 2.47 2.32 -15.77
CA LEU A 160 1.63 3.29 -16.46
C LEU A 160 0.95 2.72 -17.74
N PRO A 161 1.63 1.86 -18.55
CA PRO A 161 1.01 1.25 -19.72
C PRO A 161 -0.06 0.19 -19.42
N TRP A 162 -0.28 -0.19 -18.17
CA TRP A 162 -1.25 -1.23 -17.84
C TRP A 162 -2.69 -0.81 -18.06
N SER A 163 -2.99 0.50 -17.94
CA SER A 163 -4.34 1.02 -18.13
C SER A 163 -4.33 2.49 -18.55
N ASP A 164 -5.20 2.85 -19.47
CA ASP A 164 -5.47 4.25 -19.82
C ASP A 164 -6.13 5.04 -18.68
N ARG A 165 -6.66 4.33 -17.68
CA ARG A 165 -7.21 4.93 -16.45
C ARG A 165 -6.14 5.34 -15.44
N PHE A 166 -4.87 4.97 -15.64
CA PHE A 166 -3.79 5.48 -14.81
C PHE A 166 -3.41 6.90 -15.26
N ALA A 167 -3.66 7.87 -14.40
CA ALA A 167 -3.30 9.27 -14.67
C ALA A 167 -1.80 9.50 -14.44
N LYS A 168 -1.24 8.87 -13.42
CA LYS A 168 0.15 9.07 -13.03
C LYS A 168 0.66 7.91 -12.16
N VAL A 169 1.92 7.56 -12.36
CA VAL A 169 2.68 6.64 -11.47
C VAL A 169 3.88 7.40 -10.92
N VAL A 170 4.07 7.38 -9.60
CA VAL A 170 5.16 8.10 -8.93
C VAL A 170 5.88 7.19 -7.96
N ASN A 171 7.20 7.13 -8.06
CA ASN A 171 8.05 6.51 -7.06
C ASN A 171 8.51 7.57 -6.05
N HIS A 172 8.02 7.48 -4.81
CA HIS A 172 8.30 8.45 -3.76
C HIS A 172 9.69 8.27 -3.14
N LYS A 173 10.36 9.37 -2.92
CA LYS A 173 11.61 9.41 -2.15
C LYS A 173 11.33 9.23 -0.66
N LEU A 174 12.33 8.74 0.07
CA LEU A 174 12.28 8.74 1.53
C LEU A 174 12.09 10.17 2.06
N PRO A 175 11.16 10.36 3.01
CA PRO A 175 10.99 11.66 3.64
C PRO A 175 12.25 12.09 4.41
N ASP A 176 12.66 13.35 4.25
CA ASP A 176 13.82 13.91 4.93
C ASP A 176 13.70 13.84 6.46
N VAL A 177 12.48 13.88 7.00
CA VAL A 177 12.24 13.79 8.44
C VAL A 177 12.74 12.47 9.02
N LEU A 178 12.61 11.36 8.28
CA LEU A 178 13.14 10.07 8.71
C LEU A 178 14.66 10.06 8.71
N LEU A 179 15.27 10.75 7.74
CA LEU A 179 16.71 10.84 7.62
C LEU A 179 17.32 11.81 8.64
N LYS A 180 16.54 12.79 9.13
CA LYS A 180 16.95 13.75 10.16
C LYS A 180 16.70 13.27 11.58
N SER A 181 15.91 12.21 11.79
CA SER A 181 15.60 11.68 13.12
C SER A 181 16.87 11.29 13.88
N LYS A 182 16.98 11.75 15.13
CA LYS A 182 18.10 11.41 16.04
C LYS A 182 18.03 9.96 16.53
N SER A 183 16.83 9.35 16.52
CA SER A 183 16.60 7.98 16.97
C SER A 183 17.12 6.90 15.99
N ILE A 184 17.52 7.29 14.78
CA ILE A 184 18.02 6.37 13.76
C ILE A 184 19.52 6.53 13.63
N SER A 185 20.28 5.42 13.76
CA SER A 185 21.72 5.42 13.62
C SER A 185 22.15 5.92 12.23
N TRP A 186 23.34 6.48 12.12
CA TRP A 186 23.88 6.94 10.84
C TRP A 186 24.02 5.80 9.82
N MET A 187 24.40 4.59 10.29
CA MET A 187 24.52 3.39 9.46
C MET A 187 23.14 2.97 8.91
N THR A 188 22.10 2.96 9.74
CA THR A 188 20.74 2.67 9.30
C THR A 188 20.26 3.70 8.26
N LYS A 189 20.54 4.99 8.49
CA LYS A 189 20.22 6.05 7.51
C LYS A 189 20.93 5.84 6.18
N PHE A 190 22.21 5.43 6.22
CA PHE A 190 22.98 5.14 5.02
C PHE A 190 22.37 3.96 4.26
N ILE A 191 22.07 2.84 4.94
CA ILE A 191 21.43 1.66 4.35
C ILE A 191 20.08 2.02 3.72
N LEU A 192 19.26 2.80 4.41
CA LEU A 192 17.96 3.25 3.90
C LEU A 192 18.11 4.13 2.64
N LYS A 193 19.05 5.10 2.65
CA LYS A 193 19.33 5.94 1.49
C LYS A 193 19.80 5.10 0.30
N MET A 194 20.70 4.15 0.54
CA MET A 194 21.18 3.25 -0.51
C MET A 194 20.05 2.38 -1.04
N GLY A 195 19.22 1.80 -0.19
CA GLY A 195 18.09 0.97 -0.59
C GLY A 195 17.12 1.69 -1.52
N VAL A 196 16.77 2.93 -1.19
CA VAL A 196 15.90 3.74 -2.05
C VAL A 196 16.61 4.20 -3.32
N ARG A 197 17.88 4.64 -3.23
CA ARG A 197 18.66 5.04 -4.42
C ARG A 197 18.82 3.89 -5.42
N MET A 198 19.04 2.68 -4.93
CA MET A 198 19.17 1.47 -5.73
C MET A 198 17.82 0.83 -6.08
N ARG A 199 16.71 1.45 -5.71
CA ARG A 199 15.34 0.92 -5.89
C ARG A 199 15.11 -0.48 -5.29
N THR A 200 15.96 -0.92 -4.35
CA THR A 200 15.75 -2.18 -3.62
C THR A 200 14.60 -2.07 -2.61
N MET A 201 14.12 -0.86 -2.37
CA MET A 201 12.91 -0.51 -1.63
C MET A 201 12.28 0.71 -2.31
N GLN A 202 11.03 0.61 -2.68
CA GLN A 202 10.29 1.62 -3.41
C GLN A 202 8.94 1.89 -2.72
N PHE A 203 8.42 3.11 -2.89
CA PHE A 203 7.07 3.48 -2.49
C PHE A 203 6.38 4.08 -3.71
N VAL A 204 5.50 3.31 -4.29
CA VAL A 204 4.82 3.65 -5.54
C VAL A 204 3.42 4.18 -5.24
N GLU A 205 3.06 5.30 -5.86
CA GLU A 205 1.71 5.84 -5.88
C GLU A 205 1.19 5.80 -7.32
N ILE A 206 0.01 5.24 -7.54
CA ILE A 206 -0.74 5.31 -8.79
C ILE A 206 -1.98 6.18 -8.53
N SER A 207 -2.15 7.23 -9.31
CA SER A 207 -3.37 8.05 -9.34
C SER A 207 -4.23 7.62 -10.52
N PHE A 208 -5.53 7.52 -10.32
CA PHE A 208 -6.50 7.15 -11.35
C PHE A 208 -7.11 8.41 -12.01
N LYS A 209 -7.66 8.24 -13.23
CA LYS A 209 -8.42 9.28 -13.95
C LYS A 209 -9.88 9.19 -13.60
#